data_ddc0e7472d0ffe769c852bf3dab3ee54
#
_entry.id   ddc0e7472d0ffe769c852bf3dab3ee54
#
_cell.length_a   1.000
_cell.length_b   1.000
_cell.length_c   1.000
_cell.angle_alpha   90.00
_cell.angle_beta   90.00
_cell.angle_gamma   90.00
#
_symmetry.space_group_name_H-M   'P 1'
#
loop_
_entity.id
_entity.type
_entity.pdbx_description
1 polymer ?
#
loop_
_entity_poly.entity_id
_entity_poly.type
_entity_poly.pdbx_seq_one_letter_code
_entity_poly.pdbx_strand_id
1 'polypeptide(L)'
;MVLKPEKCLSCRTCELICSFHRAEEFNPQQSAVSVITYDKAMLSVPIMCTQCEEASCMKVCPVKAIYKDENGAKIIDQKKCIVCKMCVSACPLGNMAFDGKAVFKCDLCGGDPQCARFCPSGAIEYQDANPSSLIKRKDLAERFKDVFGEEE
;
A
#
# COMPACT_ATOMS: atom_id res chain seq x y z
N MET A 1 6.31 -1.87 3.91
CA MET A 1 5.12 -2.77 3.88
C MET A 1 5.48 -4.05 3.12
N VAL A 2 5.19 -5.19 3.68
CA VAL A 2 5.29 -6.52 3.05
C VAL A 2 3.88 -7.05 2.88
N LEU A 3 3.55 -7.52 1.69
CA LEU A 3 2.25 -8.10 1.36
C LEU A 3 2.42 -9.59 1.08
N LYS A 4 1.58 -10.41 1.69
CA LYS A 4 1.52 -11.87 1.56
C LYS A 4 0.10 -12.25 1.15
N PRO A 5 -0.24 -12.11 -0.15
CA PRO A 5 -1.61 -12.36 -0.63
C PRO A 5 -2.12 -13.76 -0.30
N GLU A 6 -1.23 -14.76 -0.27
CA GLU A 6 -1.52 -16.14 0.09
C GLU A 6 -2.09 -16.31 1.51
N LYS A 7 -1.85 -15.33 2.39
CA LYS A 7 -2.40 -15.31 3.76
C LYS A 7 -3.67 -14.47 3.89
N CYS A 8 -4.11 -13.80 2.82
CA CYS A 8 -5.24 -12.88 2.90
C CYS A 8 -6.57 -13.65 3.04
N LEU A 9 -7.29 -13.38 4.12
CA LEU A 9 -8.60 -13.98 4.41
C LEU A 9 -9.78 -13.20 3.81
N SER A 10 -9.54 -12.18 3.01
CA SER A 10 -10.60 -11.31 2.46
C SER A 10 -11.51 -10.64 3.51
N CYS A 11 -11.05 -10.53 4.75
CA CYS A 11 -11.86 -9.98 5.85
C CYS A 11 -12.05 -8.46 5.78
N ARG A 12 -11.29 -7.75 4.92
CA ARG A 12 -11.33 -6.29 4.69
C ARG A 12 -11.15 -5.42 5.93
N THR A 13 -10.70 -5.98 7.05
CA THR A 13 -10.40 -5.21 8.27
C THR A 13 -9.39 -4.09 7.99
N CYS A 14 -8.44 -4.33 7.09
CA CYS A 14 -7.45 -3.32 6.68
C CYS A 14 -8.09 -2.10 5.99
N GLU A 15 -9.15 -2.29 5.20
CA GLU A 15 -9.89 -1.19 4.58
C GLU A 15 -10.67 -0.38 5.62
N LEU A 16 -11.35 -1.06 6.54
CA LEU A 16 -12.13 -0.43 7.60
C LEU A 16 -11.25 0.39 8.54
N ILE A 17 -10.15 -0.19 9.01
CA ILE A 17 -9.26 0.52 9.94
C ILE A 17 -8.51 1.66 9.25
N CYS A 18 -8.15 1.52 7.97
CA CYS A 18 -7.53 2.58 7.19
C CYS A 18 -8.47 3.76 7.00
N SER A 19 -9.74 3.51 6.65
CA SER A 19 -10.74 4.57 6.49
C SER A 19 -11.03 5.27 7.83
N PHE A 20 -11.18 4.51 8.92
CA PHE A 20 -11.40 5.07 10.24
C PHE A 20 -10.22 5.96 10.70
N HIS A 21 -8.97 5.47 10.55
CA HIS A 21 -7.79 6.25 10.93
C HIS A 21 -7.64 7.54 10.12
N ARG A 22 -8.04 7.52 8.82
CA ARG A 22 -7.89 8.66 7.92
C ARG A 22 -9.05 9.66 7.99
N ALA A 23 -10.27 9.19 8.13
CA ALA A 23 -11.50 9.99 7.99
C ALA A 23 -12.44 9.89 9.19
N GLU A 24 -12.05 9.17 10.24
CA GLU A 24 -12.86 8.90 11.45
C GLU A 24 -14.21 8.22 11.13
N GLU A 25 -14.28 7.50 9.99
CA GLU A 25 -15.49 6.88 9.50
C GLU A 25 -15.17 5.50 8.89
N PHE A 26 -16.05 4.52 9.09
CA PHE A 26 -15.94 3.20 8.48
C PHE A 26 -16.51 3.20 7.07
N ASN A 27 -15.75 3.75 6.15
CA ASN A 27 -16.13 3.89 4.74
C ASN A 27 -14.99 3.39 3.84
N PRO A 28 -15.09 2.21 3.23
CA PRO A 28 -14.01 1.66 2.38
C PRO A 28 -13.60 2.57 1.23
N GLN A 29 -14.46 3.45 0.74
CA GLN A 29 -14.13 4.43 -0.31
C GLN A 29 -13.09 5.47 0.17
N GLN A 30 -13.01 5.66 1.49
CA GLN A 30 -12.03 6.53 2.13
C GLN A 30 -10.74 5.79 2.49
N SER A 31 -10.63 4.51 2.16
CA SER A 31 -9.45 3.71 2.44
C SER A 31 -8.35 3.89 1.39
N ALA A 32 -7.10 3.99 1.83
CA ALA A 32 -5.92 3.99 0.99
C ALA A 32 -5.33 2.56 0.76
N VAL A 33 -5.98 1.54 1.28
CA VAL A 33 -5.77 0.13 0.96
C VAL A 33 -7.05 -0.45 0.38
N SER A 34 -6.93 -1.32 -0.61
CA SER A 34 -8.07 -2.02 -1.22
C SER A 34 -7.76 -3.50 -1.34
N VAL A 35 -8.74 -4.35 -1.03
CA VAL A 35 -8.62 -5.79 -1.21
C VAL A 35 -9.37 -6.21 -2.48
N ILE A 36 -8.61 -6.66 -3.48
CA ILE A 36 -9.18 -7.19 -4.72
C ILE A 36 -9.31 -8.70 -4.58
N THR A 37 -10.52 -9.20 -4.76
CA THR A 37 -10.84 -10.62 -4.62
C THR A 37 -11.09 -11.25 -6.00
N TYR A 38 -10.46 -12.39 -6.22
CA TYR A 38 -10.62 -13.23 -7.40
C TYR A 38 -11.30 -14.53 -6.99
N ASP A 39 -12.62 -14.59 -7.06
CA ASP A 39 -13.42 -15.71 -6.53
C ASP A 39 -13.05 -17.05 -7.17
N LYS A 40 -12.85 -17.08 -8.49
CA LYS A 40 -12.46 -18.30 -9.21
C LYS A 40 -11.08 -18.83 -8.79
N ALA A 41 -10.18 -17.97 -8.41
CA ALA A 41 -8.83 -18.31 -7.97
C ALA A 41 -8.73 -18.48 -6.44
N MET A 42 -9.81 -18.20 -5.70
CA MET A 42 -9.83 -18.12 -4.24
C MET A 42 -8.67 -17.30 -3.68
N LEU A 43 -8.34 -16.21 -4.37
CA LEU A 43 -7.21 -15.33 -4.06
C LEU A 43 -7.72 -13.92 -3.73
N SER A 44 -7.23 -13.36 -2.64
CA SER A 44 -7.47 -11.97 -2.26
C SER A 44 -6.15 -11.23 -2.12
N VAL A 45 -6.03 -10.10 -2.82
CA VAL A 45 -4.80 -9.33 -2.89
C VAL A 45 -5.02 -7.95 -2.26
N PRO A 46 -4.41 -7.66 -1.10
CA PRO A 46 -4.40 -6.31 -0.57
C PRO A 46 -3.48 -5.44 -1.42
N ILE A 47 -3.99 -4.31 -1.89
CA ILE A 47 -3.27 -3.34 -2.72
C ILE A 47 -3.22 -2.01 -2.00
N MET A 48 -2.03 -1.42 -1.94
CA MET A 48 -1.79 -0.10 -1.36
C MET A 48 -0.56 0.56 -1.96
N CYS A 49 -0.31 1.82 -1.61
CA CYS A 49 0.86 2.55 -2.09
C CYS A 49 2.16 1.87 -1.67
N THR A 50 3.00 1.55 -2.65
CA THR A 50 4.30 0.87 -2.47
C THR A 50 5.41 1.81 -1.99
N GLN A 51 5.12 3.10 -1.79
CA GLN A 51 6.10 4.11 -1.36
C GLN A 51 7.33 4.16 -2.28
N CYS A 52 7.10 4.17 -3.61
CA CYS A 52 8.15 4.10 -4.65
C CYS A 52 9.33 5.01 -4.34
N GLU A 53 10.55 4.56 -4.57
CA GLU A 53 11.74 5.40 -4.43
C GLU A 53 11.70 6.55 -5.44
N GLU A 54 11.48 6.20 -6.71
CA GLU A 54 11.25 7.13 -7.82
C GLU A 54 9.76 7.41 -7.99
N ALA A 55 9.18 8.22 -7.11
CA ALA A 55 7.76 8.47 -7.04
C ALA A 55 7.27 9.41 -8.16
N SER A 56 6.64 8.87 -9.22
CA SER A 56 6.05 9.66 -10.31
C SER A 56 5.06 10.72 -9.80
N CYS A 57 4.28 10.40 -8.77
CA CYS A 57 3.34 11.34 -8.16
C CYS A 57 4.02 12.57 -7.56
N MET A 58 5.25 12.44 -7.02
CA MET A 58 6.04 13.58 -6.56
C MET A 58 6.57 14.42 -7.73
N LYS A 59 7.07 13.74 -8.78
CA LYS A 59 7.67 14.40 -9.94
C LYS A 59 6.69 15.26 -10.72
N VAL A 60 5.43 14.83 -10.83
CA VAL A 60 4.40 15.56 -11.58
C VAL A 60 3.67 16.63 -10.78
N CYS A 61 3.93 16.76 -9.48
CA CYS A 61 3.21 17.72 -8.65
C CYS A 61 3.69 19.14 -8.89
N PRO A 62 2.89 20.03 -9.51
CA PRO A 62 3.32 21.38 -9.87
C PRO A 62 3.61 22.28 -8.66
N VAL A 63 2.90 22.03 -7.56
CA VAL A 63 3.04 22.79 -6.30
C VAL A 63 3.92 22.07 -5.27
N LYS A 64 4.55 20.93 -5.63
CA LYS A 64 5.39 20.12 -4.75
C LYS A 64 4.73 19.80 -3.40
N ALA A 65 3.42 19.52 -3.44
CA ALA A 65 2.67 19.15 -2.25
C ALA A 65 2.97 17.72 -1.78
N ILE A 66 3.60 16.87 -2.61
CA ILE A 66 3.98 15.51 -2.24
C ILE A 66 5.47 15.50 -1.94
N TYR A 67 5.82 15.04 -0.75
CA TYR A 67 7.20 15.02 -0.27
C TYR A 67 7.49 13.73 0.52
N LYS A 68 8.76 13.46 0.76
CA LYS A 68 9.24 12.35 1.58
C LYS A 68 9.40 12.84 3.01
N ASP A 69 8.78 12.15 3.97
CA ASP A 69 8.94 12.42 5.40
C ASP A 69 10.21 11.77 5.98
N GLU A 70 10.43 11.94 7.27
CA GLU A 70 11.56 11.38 8.01
C GLU A 70 11.59 9.85 8.03
N ASN A 71 10.41 9.22 7.97
CA ASN A 71 10.24 7.77 7.91
C ASN A 71 10.36 7.20 6.49
N GLY A 72 10.65 8.06 5.51
CA GLY A 72 10.74 7.68 4.10
C GLY A 72 9.40 7.55 3.39
N ALA A 73 8.28 7.78 4.07
CA ALA A 73 6.95 7.76 3.46
C ALA A 73 6.75 8.99 2.55
N LYS A 74 6.08 8.79 1.41
CA LYS A 74 5.65 9.90 0.56
C LYS A 74 4.28 10.34 1.03
N ILE A 75 4.18 11.54 1.55
CA ILE A 75 2.95 12.12 2.11
C ILE A 75 2.50 13.34 1.31
N ILE A 76 1.24 13.70 1.44
CA ILE A 76 0.64 14.85 0.75
C ILE A 76 0.39 15.96 1.78
N ASP A 77 1.00 17.11 1.56
CA ASP A 77 0.63 18.32 2.29
C ASP A 77 -0.69 18.85 1.72
N GLN A 78 -1.77 18.59 2.44
CA GLN A 78 -3.11 18.99 2.03
C GLN A 78 -3.29 20.51 1.95
N LYS A 79 -2.47 21.30 2.68
CA LYS A 79 -2.52 22.77 2.65
C LYS A 79 -1.92 23.34 1.36
N LYS A 80 -0.95 22.64 0.77
CA LYS A 80 -0.34 23.01 -0.51
C LYS A 80 -1.06 22.39 -1.71
N CYS A 81 -1.83 21.31 -1.51
CA CYS A 81 -2.46 20.56 -2.58
C CYS A 81 -3.58 21.39 -3.24
N ILE A 82 -3.46 21.63 -4.53
CA ILE A 82 -4.49 22.32 -5.34
C ILE A 82 -5.49 21.37 -6.00
N VAL A 83 -5.48 20.11 -5.65
CA VAL A 83 -6.40 19.06 -6.12
C VAL A 83 -6.43 18.92 -7.66
N CYS A 84 -5.32 19.16 -8.34
CA CYS A 84 -5.22 19.08 -9.81
C CYS A 84 -5.26 17.64 -10.36
N LYS A 85 -5.18 16.63 -9.52
CA LYS A 85 -5.25 15.17 -9.83
C LYS A 85 -4.17 14.64 -10.78
N MET A 86 -3.15 15.42 -11.15
CA MET A 86 -2.06 14.94 -12.00
C MET A 86 -1.35 13.72 -11.40
N CYS A 87 -1.20 13.68 -10.06
CA CYS A 87 -0.60 12.56 -9.35
C CYS A 87 -1.46 11.28 -9.41
N VAL A 88 -2.78 11.41 -9.52
CA VAL A 88 -3.71 10.27 -9.69
C VAL A 88 -3.45 9.62 -11.05
N SER A 89 -3.40 10.42 -12.12
CA SER A 89 -3.12 9.92 -13.48
C SER A 89 -1.69 9.40 -13.66
N ALA A 90 -0.73 9.98 -12.93
CA ALA A 90 0.68 9.59 -13.04
C ALA A 90 1.07 8.35 -12.23
N CYS A 91 0.21 7.86 -11.35
CA CYS A 91 0.53 6.67 -10.55
C CYS A 91 0.36 5.40 -11.40
N PRO A 92 1.45 4.67 -11.73
CA PRO A 92 1.35 3.48 -12.58
C PRO A 92 0.63 2.31 -11.91
N LEU A 93 0.48 2.36 -10.59
CA LEU A 93 -0.15 1.31 -9.78
C LEU A 93 -1.56 1.68 -9.31
N GLY A 94 -2.09 2.86 -9.72
CA GLY A 94 -3.43 3.31 -9.30
C GLY A 94 -3.60 3.60 -7.81
N ASN A 95 -2.52 3.74 -7.05
CA ASN A 95 -2.54 3.86 -5.58
C ASN A 95 -2.72 5.31 -5.07
N MET A 96 -3.16 6.20 -5.94
CA MET A 96 -3.61 7.55 -5.59
C MET A 96 -5.10 7.62 -5.76
N ALA A 97 -5.83 8.05 -4.74
CA ALA A 97 -7.28 8.15 -4.77
C ALA A 97 -7.76 9.59 -4.61
N PHE A 98 -9.01 9.82 -4.97
CA PHE A 98 -9.70 11.08 -4.83
C PHE A 98 -11.11 10.82 -4.30
N ASP A 99 -11.46 11.45 -3.18
CA ASP A 99 -12.73 11.23 -2.48
C ASP A 99 -13.82 12.26 -2.82
N GLY A 100 -13.58 13.09 -3.83
CA GLY A 100 -14.47 14.20 -4.20
C GLY A 100 -14.02 15.56 -3.64
N LYS A 101 -13.21 15.56 -2.59
CA LYS A 101 -12.70 16.76 -1.91
C LYS A 101 -11.17 16.86 -1.96
N ALA A 102 -10.50 15.77 -1.65
CA ALA A 102 -9.04 15.71 -1.52
C ALA A 102 -8.45 14.52 -2.27
N VAL A 103 -7.21 14.66 -2.73
CA VAL A 103 -6.40 13.55 -3.21
C VAL A 103 -5.69 12.91 -2.02
N PHE A 104 -5.69 11.59 -1.96
CA PHE A 104 -5.05 10.86 -0.88
C PHE A 104 -4.36 9.58 -1.34
N LYS A 105 -3.54 9.03 -0.47
CA LYS A 105 -2.83 7.75 -0.64
C LYS A 105 -2.38 7.25 0.73
N CYS A 106 -1.86 6.04 0.79
CA CYS A 106 -1.23 5.51 2.00
C CYS A 106 -0.02 6.38 2.39
N ASP A 107 0.00 6.84 3.63
CA ASP A 107 1.05 7.64 4.28
C ASP A 107 1.81 6.85 5.36
N LEU A 108 1.58 5.54 5.45
CA LEU A 108 2.09 4.64 6.48
C LEU A 108 1.64 5.01 7.89
N CYS A 109 0.58 5.79 8.05
CA CYS A 109 0.06 6.26 9.35
C CYS A 109 1.16 6.89 10.24
N GLY A 110 2.07 7.67 9.63
CA GLY A 110 3.19 8.28 10.35
C GLY A 110 4.25 7.30 10.85
N GLY A 111 4.29 6.07 10.34
CA GLY A 111 5.26 5.04 10.73
C GLY A 111 4.68 3.89 11.57
N ASP A 112 3.40 3.95 11.93
CA ASP A 112 2.67 2.85 12.60
C ASP A 112 1.43 2.42 11.79
N PRO A 113 1.61 1.66 10.69
CA PRO A 113 0.54 1.29 9.79
C PRO A 113 -0.55 0.44 10.45
N GLN A 114 -1.71 1.03 10.68
CA GLN A 114 -2.82 0.39 11.38
C GLN A 114 -3.36 -0.84 10.63
N CYS A 115 -3.34 -0.83 9.29
CA CYS A 115 -3.74 -1.97 8.49
C CYS A 115 -2.84 -3.22 8.71
N ALA A 116 -1.56 -3.03 8.99
CA ALA A 116 -0.66 -4.12 9.35
C ALA A 116 -0.89 -4.60 10.78
N ARG A 117 -1.06 -3.66 11.71
CA ARG A 117 -1.28 -3.95 13.13
C ARG A 117 -2.56 -4.76 13.38
N PHE A 118 -3.62 -4.48 12.64
CA PHE A 118 -4.91 -5.14 12.77
C PHE A 118 -5.16 -6.26 11.75
N CYS A 119 -4.14 -6.68 10.99
CA CYS A 119 -4.28 -7.80 10.07
C CYS A 119 -4.23 -9.14 10.81
N PRO A 120 -5.37 -9.87 10.94
CA PRO A 120 -5.41 -11.07 11.78
C PRO A 120 -4.61 -12.25 11.22
N SER A 121 -4.39 -12.27 9.90
CA SER A 121 -3.67 -13.35 9.21
C SER A 121 -2.19 -13.04 8.93
N GLY A 122 -1.73 -11.80 9.20
CA GLY A 122 -0.41 -11.35 8.83
C GLY A 122 -0.19 -11.25 7.31
N ALA A 123 -1.27 -11.08 6.54
CA ALA A 123 -1.17 -10.83 5.10
C ALA A 123 -0.57 -9.45 4.79
N ILE A 124 -0.66 -8.52 5.72
CA ILE A 124 -0.04 -7.20 5.65
C ILE A 124 0.89 -7.08 6.86
N GLU A 125 2.16 -6.83 6.61
CA GLU A 125 3.17 -6.63 7.66
C GLU A 125 3.95 -5.34 7.42
N TYR A 126 4.35 -4.68 8.51
CA TYR A 126 5.26 -3.55 8.46
C TYR A 126 6.61 -3.97 9.02
N GLN A 127 7.64 -3.88 8.21
CA GLN A 127 8.99 -4.30 8.55
C GLN A 127 10.00 -3.28 8.02
N ASP A 128 11.16 -3.21 8.66
CA ASP A 128 12.28 -2.42 8.16
C ASP A 128 12.74 -2.89 6.78
N ALA A 129 13.23 -1.95 5.98
CA ALA A 129 13.55 -2.22 4.57
C ALA A 129 14.65 -3.27 4.38
N ASN A 130 15.68 -3.27 5.24
CA ASN A 130 16.82 -4.15 5.12
C ASN A 130 16.47 -5.64 5.36
N PRO A 131 15.86 -6.01 6.51
CA PRO A 131 15.43 -7.39 6.72
C PRO A 131 14.39 -7.84 5.69
N SER A 132 13.43 -6.98 5.33
CA SER A 132 12.37 -7.36 4.39
C SER A 132 12.88 -7.60 2.97
N SER A 133 13.95 -6.93 2.53
CA SER A 133 14.54 -7.18 1.20
C SER A 133 15.24 -8.53 1.15
N LEU A 134 15.92 -8.94 2.22
CA LEU A 134 16.57 -10.25 2.33
C LEU A 134 15.53 -11.38 2.40
N ILE A 135 14.46 -11.19 3.17
CA ILE A 135 13.35 -12.16 3.26
C ILE A 135 12.73 -12.36 1.87
N LYS A 136 12.39 -11.28 1.17
CA LYS A 136 11.82 -11.38 -0.18
C LYS A 136 12.75 -12.09 -1.17
N ARG A 137 14.07 -11.88 -1.07
CA ARG A 137 15.04 -12.59 -1.92
C ARG A 137 15.08 -14.08 -1.61
N LYS A 138 15.00 -14.45 -0.32
CA LYS A 138 14.94 -15.86 0.09
C LYS A 138 13.65 -16.52 -0.37
N ASP A 139 12.49 -15.89 -0.14
CA ASP A 139 11.19 -16.38 -0.60
C ASP A 139 11.15 -16.55 -2.12
N LEU A 140 11.76 -15.62 -2.86
CA LEU A 140 11.88 -15.73 -4.32
C LEU A 140 12.78 -16.90 -4.72
N ALA A 141 13.91 -17.07 -4.04
CA ALA A 141 14.85 -18.17 -4.30
C ALA A 141 14.21 -19.54 -3.99
N GLU A 142 13.43 -19.63 -2.91
CA GLU A 142 12.68 -20.85 -2.57
C GLU A 142 11.63 -21.17 -3.65
N ARG A 143 10.88 -20.17 -4.14
CA ARG A 143 9.92 -20.39 -5.26
C ARG A 143 10.63 -20.86 -6.54
N PHE A 144 11.81 -20.35 -6.83
CA PHE A 144 12.60 -20.86 -7.96
C PHE A 144 13.06 -22.30 -7.73
N LYS A 145 13.45 -22.65 -6.50
CA LYS A 145 13.79 -24.02 -6.15
C LYS A 145 12.60 -24.97 -6.35
N ASP A 146 11.38 -24.55 -5.97
CA ASP A 146 10.17 -25.35 -6.16
C ASP A 146 9.80 -25.54 -7.65
N VAL A 147 10.14 -24.54 -8.51
CA VAL A 147 9.85 -24.57 -9.95
C VAL A 147 10.95 -25.29 -10.74
N PHE A 148 12.20 -25.16 -10.32
CA PHE A 148 13.37 -25.68 -11.02
C PHE A 148 14.11 -26.74 -10.18
N GLY A 149 13.48 -27.18 -9.07
CA GLY A 149 14.08 -28.17 -8.19
C GLY A 149 14.41 -29.45 -8.92
N GLU A 150 15.60 -29.96 -8.66
CA GLU A 150 16.13 -31.17 -9.23
C GLU A 150 15.17 -32.32 -8.92
N GLU A 151 14.69 -32.98 -9.97
CA GLU A 151 14.14 -34.33 -9.85
C GLU A 151 15.32 -35.20 -9.41
N GLU A 152 15.31 -35.68 -8.15
CA GLU A 152 16.15 -36.77 -7.71
C GLU A 152 15.61 -38.11 -8.27
#